data_fb351455fd50a5220e23c95013060a6b
#
_entry.id   fb351455fd50a5220e23c95013060a6b
#
_cell.length_a   1.000
_cell.length_b   1.000
_cell.length_c   1.000
_cell.angle_alpha   90.00
_cell.angle_beta   90.00
_cell.angle_gamma   90.00
#
_symmetry.space_group_name_H-M   'P 1'
#
loop_
_entity.id
_entity.type
_entity.pdbx_description
1 polymer ?
#
loop_
_entity_poly.entity_id
_entity_poly.type
_entity_poly.pdbx_seq_one_letter_code
_entity_poly.pdbx_strand_id
1 'polypeptide(L)'
;MIKKVLLSLFCATWILSATAQNTIESIRKEYKDVHVWISHMTPGDDGIYGEPPEYFELNVVQNLPATGKHEEKVRMFYGEIESEDDPIYPDHYLRFATAKYNFAAREFYEEYLYDDKGRVMFIYAITPDVELGTVTPYEIRMWFDGERMLRLSVKKLDDPAGYIDIATLSKAKFKEVYSGNSIPEAYSMEANRCKERAKRFLGLFKSIDENTYL
;
A
#
# COMPACT_ATOMS: atom_id res chain seq x y z
N MET A 1 -6.52 71.95 -12.92
CA MET A 1 -7.27 70.86 -12.24
C MET A 1 -6.74 69.51 -12.80
N ILE A 2 -5.91 68.87 -12.05
CA ILE A 2 -5.27 67.60 -12.42
C ILE A 2 -6.03 66.50 -11.71
N LYS A 3 -6.78 65.70 -12.51
CA LYS A 3 -7.47 64.48 -11.99
C LYS A 3 -6.42 63.39 -11.78
N LYS A 4 -6.16 63.06 -10.53
CA LYS A 4 -5.38 61.87 -10.13
C LYS A 4 -6.25 60.63 -10.34
N VAL A 5 -5.93 59.82 -11.33
CA VAL A 5 -6.48 58.47 -11.50
C VAL A 5 -5.68 57.51 -10.59
N LEU A 6 -6.30 57.03 -9.53
CA LEU A 6 -5.75 55.97 -8.68
C LEU A 6 -5.99 54.63 -9.43
N LEU A 7 -4.91 54.05 -9.94
CA LEU A 7 -4.90 52.69 -10.48
C LEU A 7 -4.68 51.75 -9.29
N SER A 8 -5.76 51.18 -8.77
CA SER A 8 -5.67 50.12 -7.76
C SER A 8 -5.24 48.82 -8.44
N LEU A 9 -3.97 48.47 -8.25
CA LEU A 9 -3.39 47.19 -8.67
C LEU A 9 -3.95 46.09 -7.74
N PHE A 10 -4.93 45.34 -8.23
CA PHE A 10 -5.45 44.16 -7.57
C PHE A 10 -4.44 43.04 -7.79
N CYS A 11 -3.45 42.88 -6.89
CA CYS A 11 -2.61 41.70 -6.82
C CYS A 11 -3.47 40.53 -6.32
N ALA A 12 -4.07 39.80 -7.23
CA ALA A 12 -4.59 38.47 -6.97
C ALA A 12 -3.40 37.55 -6.69
N THR A 13 -3.04 37.39 -5.43
CA THR A 13 -2.14 36.34 -4.97
C THR A 13 -2.86 35.00 -5.17
N TRP A 14 -2.58 34.37 -6.29
CA TRP A 14 -2.87 32.97 -6.47
C TRP A 14 -1.97 32.20 -5.50
N ILE A 15 -2.52 31.81 -4.37
CA ILE A 15 -1.90 30.80 -3.51
C ILE A 15 -2.01 29.50 -4.30
N LEU A 16 -1.00 29.23 -5.12
CA LEU A 16 -0.74 27.88 -5.63
C LEU A 16 -0.43 27.04 -4.38
N SER A 17 -1.42 26.35 -3.87
CA SER A 17 -1.20 25.25 -2.97
C SER A 17 -0.36 24.24 -3.74
N ALA A 18 0.95 24.32 -3.60
CA ALA A 18 1.86 23.32 -4.11
C ALA A 18 1.56 22.03 -3.33
N THR A 19 0.63 21.23 -3.83
CA THR A 19 0.47 19.86 -3.36
C THR A 19 1.82 19.20 -3.56
N ALA A 20 2.48 18.83 -2.46
CA ALA A 20 3.78 18.17 -2.54
C ALA A 20 3.64 16.96 -3.45
N GLN A 21 4.32 17.01 -4.59
CA GLN A 21 4.31 15.91 -5.55
C GLN A 21 5.06 14.75 -4.96
N ASN A 22 4.44 13.57 -4.90
CA ASN A 22 5.11 12.37 -4.45
C ASN A 22 6.26 12.02 -5.40
N THR A 23 7.42 11.76 -4.83
CA THR A 23 8.57 11.22 -5.55
C THR A 23 8.81 9.79 -5.11
N ILE A 24 9.48 8.99 -5.93
CA ILE A 24 9.84 7.62 -5.54
C ILE A 24 10.68 7.61 -4.24
N GLU A 25 11.49 8.61 -4.02
CA GLU A 25 12.33 8.73 -2.81
C GLU A 25 11.51 9.05 -1.58
N SER A 26 10.56 10.00 -1.66
CA SER A 26 9.65 10.30 -0.55
C SER A 26 8.78 9.10 -0.19
N ILE A 27 8.26 8.38 -1.19
CA ILE A 27 7.48 7.17 -0.98
C ILE A 27 8.31 6.06 -0.31
N ARG A 28 9.56 5.87 -0.73
CA ARG A 28 10.47 4.90 -0.11
C ARG A 28 10.78 5.24 1.35
N LYS A 29 10.94 6.52 1.64
CA LYS A 29 11.14 6.98 3.01
C LYS A 29 9.90 6.67 3.86
N GLU A 30 8.72 7.05 3.39
CA GLU A 30 7.45 6.78 4.10
C GLU A 30 7.22 5.29 4.31
N TYR A 31 7.48 4.46 3.29
CA TYR A 31 7.38 3.01 3.40
C TYR A 31 8.32 2.44 4.48
N LYS A 32 9.56 2.95 4.56
CA LYS A 32 10.51 2.57 5.62
C LYS A 32 10.02 3.01 6.99
N ASP A 33 9.53 4.24 7.11
CA ASP A 33 9.06 4.81 8.36
C ASP A 33 7.83 4.02 8.89
N VAL A 34 6.94 3.60 8.01
CA VAL A 34 5.81 2.72 8.36
C VAL A 34 6.29 1.35 8.87
N HIS A 35 7.29 0.75 8.23
CA HIS A 35 7.83 -0.53 8.72
C HIS A 35 8.51 -0.40 10.08
N VAL A 36 9.19 0.70 10.36
CA VAL A 36 9.73 0.99 11.71
C VAL A 36 8.58 1.13 12.70
N TRP A 37 7.55 1.88 12.38
CA TRP A 37 6.36 2.06 13.23
C TRP A 37 5.67 0.71 13.53
N ILE A 38 5.45 -0.14 12.53
CA ILE A 38 4.84 -1.47 12.71
C ILE A 38 5.75 -2.38 13.57
N SER A 39 7.07 -2.22 13.50
CA SER A 39 7.99 -3.03 14.32
C SER A 39 7.80 -2.83 15.84
N HIS A 40 7.22 -1.70 16.26
CA HIS A 40 6.86 -1.45 17.65
C HIS A 40 5.77 -2.39 18.19
N MET A 41 5.08 -3.15 17.35
CA MET A 41 4.17 -4.22 17.80
C MET A 41 4.91 -5.36 18.53
N THR A 42 6.20 -5.52 18.25
CA THR A 42 7.04 -6.52 18.92
C THR A 42 7.90 -5.80 19.95
N PRO A 43 7.88 -6.23 21.23
CA PRO A 43 8.75 -5.67 22.27
C PRO A 43 10.22 -5.73 21.84
N GLY A 44 10.93 -4.62 21.93
CA GLY A 44 12.37 -4.61 21.78
C GLY A 44 13.07 -5.19 23.00
N ASP A 45 14.30 -5.70 22.84
CA ASP A 45 15.13 -6.24 23.92
C ASP A 45 15.48 -5.19 25.01
N ASP A 46 15.38 -3.91 24.66
CA ASP A 46 15.67 -2.75 25.54
C ASP A 46 14.47 -2.31 26.39
N GLY A 47 13.31 -2.90 26.20
CA GLY A 47 12.08 -2.54 26.91
C GLY A 47 11.55 -1.14 26.59
N ILE A 48 12.13 -0.44 25.63
CA ILE A 48 11.64 0.85 25.15
C ILE A 48 10.62 0.59 24.06
N TYR A 49 9.36 0.83 24.39
CA TYR A 49 8.24 0.68 23.46
C TYR A 49 7.82 2.06 22.97
N GLY A 50 7.79 2.27 21.66
CA GLY A 50 6.90 3.27 21.09
C GLY A 50 5.44 2.83 21.27
N GLU A 51 4.51 3.72 21.10
CA GLU A 51 3.10 3.33 21.04
C GLU A 51 2.91 2.37 19.83
N PRO A 52 2.36 1.16 20.11
CA PRO A 52 2.11 0.22 19.03
C PRO A 52 1.08 0.80 18.06
N PRO A 53 1.23 0.56 16.75
CA PRO A 53 0.22 1.01 15.79
C PRO A 53 -1.12 0.33 16.05
N GLU A 54 -2.19 1.06 15.92
CA GLU A 54 -3.53 0.52 15.90
C GLU A 54 -3.86 -0.08 14.54
N TYR A 55 -4.68 -1.13 14.52
CA TYR A 55 -5.07 -1.79 13.27
C TYR A 55 -6.35 -2.59 13.42
N PHE A 56 -7.09 -2.71 12.31
CA PHE A 56 -8.13 -3.72 12.16
C PHE A 56 -7.55 -4.99 11.55
N GLU A 57 -7.98 -6.13 12.03
CA GLU A 57 -7.59 -7.44 11.47
C GLU A 57 -8.81 -8.19 10.96
N LEU A 58 -8.78 -8.58 9.68
CA LEU A 58 -9.77 -9.46 9.06
C LEU A 58 -9.15 -10.82 8.81
N ASN A 59 -9.80 -11.87 9.32
CA ASN A 59 -9.45 -13.25 9.06
C ASN A 59 -10.59 -13.92 8.27
N VAL A 60 -10.28 -14.44 7.10
CA VAL A 60 -11.22 -15.16 6.24
C VAL A 60 -10.80 -16.62 6.15
N VAL A 61 -11.74 -17.54 6.36
CA VAL A 61 -11.54 -18.99 6.17
C VAL A 61 -12.68 -19.52 5.30
N GLN A 62 -12.32 -20.10 4.16
CA GLN A 62 -13.28 -20.65 3.21
C GLN A 62 -12.82 -22.01 2.70
N ASN A 63 -13.75 -22.87 2.37
CA ASN A 63 -13.48 -24.10 1.62
C ASN A 63 -13.92 -23.90 0.18
N LEU A 64 -12.94 -23.69 -0.71
CA LEU A 64 -13.20 -23.44 -2.12
C LEU A 64 -13.33 -24.77 -2.87
N PRO A 65 -14.35 -24.92 -3.73
CA PRO A 65 -14.48 -26.11 -4.56
C PRO A 65 -13.22 -26.36 -5.39
N ALA A 66 -12.75 -27.61 -5.41
CA ALA A 66 -11.58 -28.10 -6.15
C ALA A 66 -10.20 -27.50 -5.73
N THR A 67 -10.16 -26.47 -4.90
CA THR A 67 -8.91 -25.84 -4.45
C THR A 67 -8.60 -26.07 -2.97
N GLY A 68 -9.61 -26.44 -2.17
CA GLY A 68 -9.47 -26.73 -0.75
C GLY A 68 -9.59 -25.50 0.13
N LYS A 69 -8.90 -25.53 1.26
CA LYS A 69 -8.94 -24.46 2.27
C LYS A 69 -8.25 -23.20 1.75
N HIS A 70 -8.99 -22.09 1.78
CA HIS A 70 -8.49 -20.75 1.56
C HIS A 70 -8.50 -19.99 2.89
N GLU A 71 -7.36 -19.41 3.23
CA GLU A 71 -7.20 -18.55 4.40
C GLU A 71 -6.65 -17.22 3.93
N GLU A 72 -7.26 -16.13 4.38
CA GLU A 72 -6.77 -14.79 4.13
C GLU A 72 -6.72 -14.01 5.43
N LYS A 73 -5.58 -13.38 5.70
CA LYS A 73 -5.37 -12.49 6.82
C LYS A 73 -5.00 -11.11 6.31
N VAL A 74 -5.84 -10.13 6.61
CA VAL A 74 -5.62 -8.72 6.26
C VAL A 74 -5.45 -7.92 7.54
N ARG A 75 -4.40 -7.07 7.59
CA ARG A 75 -4.24 -6.06 8.63
C ARG A 75 -4.27 -4.69 8.00
N MET A 76 -5.04 -3.81 8.57
CA MET A 76 -5.23 -2.43 8.12
C MET A 76 -4.80 -1.49 9.25
N PHE A 77 -3.58 -0.98 9.15
CA PHE A 77 -2.98 -0.05 10.11
C PHE A 77 -3.41 1.37 9.75
N TYR A 78 -3.87 2.11 10.74
CA TYR A 78 -4.38 3.46 10.54
C TYR A 78 -3.62 4.49 11.37
N GLY A 79 -3.62 5.71 10.91
CA GLY A 79 -3.13 6.88 11.61
C GLY A 79 -4.28 7.82 11.91
N GLU A 80 -4.00 8.79 12.76
CA GLU A 80 -4.94 9.83 13.18
C GLU A 80 -4.61 11.16 12.50
N ILE A 81 -5.63 11.94 12.20
CA ILE A 81 -5.55 13.34 11.79
C ILE A 81 -6.53 14.16 12.64
N GLU A 82 -6.21 15.44 12.87
CA GLU A 82 -7.14 16.33 13.57
C GLU A 82 -8.47 16.39 12.82
N SER A 83 -9.56 16.12 13.54
CA SER A 83 -10.91 16.27 13.00
C SER A 83 -11.29 17.76 12.96
N GLU A 84 -11.85 18.21 11.83
CA GLU A 84 -12.42 19.56 11.72
C GLU A 84 -13.74 19.68 12.49
N ASP A 85 -14.44 18.57 12.64
CA ASP A 85 -15.80 18.53 13.24
C ASP A 85 -15.77 18.20 14.74
N ASP A 86 -14.78 17.45 15.23
CA ASP A 86 -14.66 17.05 16.62
C ASP A 86 -13.22 17.18 17.15
N PRO A 87 -12.95 18.14 18.07
CA PRO A 87 -11.60 18.33 18.62
C PRO A 87 -11.19 17.25 19.64
N ILE A 88 -12.09 16.34 20.03
CA ILE A 88 -11.83 15.30 21.04
C ILE A 88 -11.52 13.98 20.36
N TYR A 89 -12.20 13.67 19.24
CA TYR A 89 -12.04 12.42 18.51
C TYR A 89 -11.38 12.71 17.17
N PRO A 90 -10.15 12.21 16.93
CA PRO A 90 -9.47 12.38 15.65
C PRO A 90 -10.16 11.59 14.55
N ASP A 91 -10.06 12.07 13.33
CA ASP A 91 -10.41 11.27 12.16
C ASP A 91 -9.31 10.25 11.87
N HIS A 92 -9.70 9.09 11.37
CA HIS A 92 -8.75 8.03 11.02
C HIS A 92 -8.53 7.95 9.51
N TYR A 93 -7.32 7.58 9.13
CA TYR A 93 -7.00 7.25 7.74
C TYR A 93 -6.23 5.94 7.64
N LEU A 94 -6.56 5.13 6.64
CA LEU A 94 -5.79 3.93 6.35
C LEU A 94 -4.38 4.33 5.89
N ARG A 95 -3.37 4.02 6.69
CA ARG A 95 -1.98 4.34 6.39
C ARG A 95 -1.28 3.20 5.67
N PHE A 96 -1.52 1.97 6.11
CA PHE A 96 -0.85 0.79 5.56
C PHE A 96 -1.73 -0.45 5.68
N ALA A 97 -1.72 -1.30 4.66
CA ALA A 97 -2.39 -2.59 4.73
C ALA A 97 -1.47 -3.72 4.31
N THR A 98 -1.59 -4.86 4.96
CA THR A 98 -0.93 -6.10 4.57
C THR A 98 -1.98 -7.18 4.32
N ALA A 99 -1.75 -8.04 3.33
CA ALA A 99 -2.57 -9.20 3.08
C ALA A 99 -1.68 -10.43 2.85
N LYS A 100 -1.92 -11.48 3.64
CA LYS A 100 -1.34 -12.81 3.41
C LYS A 100 -2.48 -13.78 3.16
N TYR A 101 -2.41 -14.51 2.05
CA TYR A 101 -3.44 -15.48 1.72
C TYR A 101 -2.87 -16.63 0.89
N ASN A 102 -3.64 -17.72 0.80
CA ASN A 102 -3.32 -18.83 -0.09
C ASN A 102 -4.43 -19.03 -1.14
N PHE A 103 -4.04 -19.56 -2.28
CA PHE A 103 -4.94 -20.15 -3.25
C PHE A 103 -4.40 -21.53 -3.63
N ALA A 104 -5.12 -22.58 -3.26
CA ALA A 104 -4.60 -23.94 -3.20
C ALA A 104 -3.31 -23.99 -2.34
N ALA A 105 -2.24 -24.58 -2.84
CA ALA A 105 -0.95 -24.65 -2.14
C ALA A 105 -0.05 -23.44 -2.33
N ARG A 106 -0.54 -22.36 -2.95
CA ARG A 106 0.25 -21.17 -3.27
C ARG A 106 0.01 -20.08 -2.27
N GLU A 107 1.07 -19.51 -1.70
CA GLU A 107 0.99 -18.36 -0.81
C GLU A 107 1.24 -17.04 -1.57
N PHE A 108 0.49 -16.03 -1.18
CA PHE A 108 0.57 -14.66 -1.68
C PHE A 108 0.80 -13.72 -0.50
N TYR A 109 1.56 -12.65 -0.75
CA TYR A 109 1.76 -11.60 0.22
C TYR A 109 1.75 -10.25 -0.48
N GLU A 110 1.04 -9.30 0.11
CA GLU A 110 0.84 -7.96 -0.45
C GLU A 110 0.93 -6.90 0.64
N GLU A 111 1.42 -5.72 0.24
CA GLU A 111 1.49 -4.52 1.07
C GLU A 111 1.02 -3.31 0.28
N TYR A 112 0.34 -2.41 0.96
CA TYR A 112 -0.28 -1.24 0.39
C TYR A 112 -0.04 -0.03 1.29
N LEU A 113 0.62 0.99 0.76
CA LEU A 113 0.86 2.26 1.44
C LEU A 113 -0.09 3.32 0.88
N TYR A 114 -0.73 4.07 1.78
CA TYR A 114 -1.66 5.14 1.45
C TYR A 114 -1.17 6.47 2.02
N ASP A 115 -1.61 7.56 1.42
CA ASP A 115 -1.49 8.89 2.02
C ASP A 115 -2.69 9.21 2.94
N ASP A 116 -2.63 10.34 3.63
CA ASP A 116 -3.67 10.88 4.51
C ASP A 116 -5.03 11.13 3.81
N LYS A 117 -5.05 11.15 2.49
CA LYS A 117 -6.26 11.31 1.66
C LYS A 117 -6.81 9.99 1.14
N GLY A 118 -6.20 8.87 1.54
CA GLY A 118 -6.57 7.53 1.09
C GLY A 118 -6.13 7.20 -0.33
N ARG A 119 -5.19 7.95 -0.92
CA ARG A 119 -4.64 7.63 -2.23
C ARG A 119 -3.48 6.65 -2.08
N VAL A 120 -3.44 5.66 -2.96
CA VAL A 120 -2.36 4.67 -2.95
C VAL A 120 -1.05 5.32 -3.39
N MET A 121 -0.02 5.21 -2.56
CA MET A 121 1.34 5.68 -2.85
C MET A 121 2.24 4.56 -3.34
N PHE A 122 2.08 3.35 -2.77
CA PHE A 122 2.94 2.22 -3.09
C PHE A 122 2.20 0.90 -2.94
N ILE A 123 2.50 -0.03 -3.82
CA ILE A 123 2.05 -1.43 -3.75
C ILE A 123 3.27 -2.33 -3.87
N TYR A 124 3.36 -3.31 -2.99
CA TYR A 124 4.29 -4.42 -3.06
C TYR A 124 3.51 -5.73 -3.07
N ALA A 125 3.84 -6.64 -3.96
CA ALA A 125 3.24 -7.96 -3.99
C ALA A 125 4.27 -9.02 -4.35
N ILE A 126 4.26 -10.13 -3.62
CA ILE A 126 4.92 -11.38 -4.01
C ILE A 126 3.83 -12.34 -4.47
N THR A 127 3.99 -12.85 -5.67
CA THR A 127 3.03 -13.75 -6.28
C THR A 127 3.73 -14.91 -6.97
N PRO A 128 3.20 -16.13 -6.89
CA PRO A 128 3.66 -17.24 -7.71
C PRO A 128 3.25 -17.01 -9.17
N ASP A 129 4.19 -17.19 -10.11
CA ASP A 129 3.89 -17.16 -11.53
C ASP A 129 3.04 -18.40 -11.91
N VAL A 130 2.00 -18.19 -12.70
CA VAL A 130 1.03 -19.22 -13.07
C VAL A 130 1.21 -19.70 -14.53
N GLU A 131 2.26 -19.27 -15.22
CA GLU A 131 2.52 -19.74 -16.57
C GLU A 131 2.76 -21.27 -16.58
N LEU A 132 1.82 -21.97 -17.21
CA LEU A 132 1.85 -23.36 -17.69
C LEU A 132 2.97 -24.25 -17.12
N GLY A 133 2.82 -24.64 -15.85
CA GLY A 133 3.60 -25.74 -15.27
C GLY A 133 4.89 -25.35 -14.55
N THR A 134 5.35 -24.12 -14.65
CA THR A 134 6.48 -23.61 -13.88
C THR A 134 6.01 -22.45 -12.98
N VAL A 135 6.04 -22.68 -11.68
CA VAL A 135 5.75 -21.64 -10.70
C VAL A 135 7.05 -20.90 -10.43
N THR A 136 7.24 -19.76 -11.08
CA THR A 136 8.36 -18.86 -10.76
C THR A 136 7.83 -17.67 -9.99
N PRO A 137 8.08 -17.56 -8.68
CA PRO A 137 7.67 -16.42 -7.90
C PRO A 137 8.27 -15.13 -8.43
N TYR A 138 7.48 -14.07 -8.41
CA TYR A 138 7.96 -12.74 -8.75
C TYR A 138 7.44 -11.67 -7.79
N GLU A 139 8.20 -10.58 -7.68
CA GLU A 139 7.80 -9.37 -6.97
C GLU A 139 7.31 -8.32 -7.96
N ILE A 140 6.19 -7.67 -7.61
CA ILE A 140 5.74 -6.43 -8.24
C ILE A 140 5.87 -5.30 -7.24
N ARG A 141 6.44 -4.18 -7.68
CA ARG A 141 6.50 -2.93 -6.93
C ARG A 141 5.98 -1.79 -7.81
N MET A 142 4.99 -1.08 -7.33
CA MET A 142 4.37 0.04 -8.05
C MET A 142 4.40 1.30 -7.17
N TRP A 143 4.84 2.41 -7.74
CA TRP A 143 4.88 3.74 -7.10
C TRP A 143 3.92 4.67 -7.80
N PHE A 144 3.18 5.47 -7.04
CA PHE A 144 2.15 6.35 -7.55
C PHE A 144 2.27 7.78 -7.00
N ASP A 145 1.87 8.75 -7.81
CA ASP A 145 1.60 10.12 -7.43
C ASP A 145 0.13 10.40 -7.78
N GLY A 146 -0.75 10.26 -6.82
CA GLY A 146 -2.18 10.18 -7.04
C GLY A 146 -2.54 8.98 -7.93
N GLU A 147 -3.21 9.23 -9.05
CA GLU A 147 -3.56 8.17 -10.01
C GLU A 147 -2.43 7.83 -10.99
N ARG A 148 -1.43 8.69 -11.08
CA ARG A 148 -0.32 8.54 -12.01
C ARG A 148 0.70 7.54 -11.49
N MET A 149 0.93 6.46 -12.23
CA MET A 149 2.02 5.55 -11.92
C MET A 149 3.37 6.20 -12.26
N LEU A 150 4.25 6.31 -11.26
CA LEU A 150 5.62 6.81 -11.42
C LEU A 150 6.55 5.72 -11.93
N ARG A 151 6.37 4.51 -11.42
CA ARG A 151 7.22 3.36 -11.74
C ARG A 151 6.52 2.04 -11.45
N LEU A 152 6.76 1.06 -12.29
CA LEU A 152 6.58 -0.37 -12.04
C LEU A 152 7.96 -1.03 -12.07
N SER A 153 8.27 -1.87 -11.11
CA SER A 153 9.41 -2.79 -11.13
C SER A 153 8.90 -4.20 -10.93
N VAL A 154 9.33 -5.11 -11.77
CA VAL A 154 9.06 -6.54 -11.65
C VAL A 154 10.38 -7.27 -11.50
N LYS A 155 10.46 -8.15 -10.50
CA LYS A 155 11.62 -9.00 -10.27
C LYS A 155 11.16 -10.45 -10.22
N LYS A 156 11.86 -11.34 -10.91
CA LYS A 156 11.65 -12.79 -10.84
C LYS A 156 12.72 -13.45 -9.99
N LEU A 157 12.37 -14.56 -9.36
CA LEU A 157 13.34 -15.37 -8.62
C LEU A 157 14.44 -15.85 -9.60
N ASP A 158 15.70 -15.72 -9.18
CA ASP A 158 16.85 -16.01 -10.06
C ASP A 158 17.02 -17.51 -10.28
N ASP A 159 16.68 -18.33 -9.26
CA ASP A 159 16.72 -19.79 -9.35
C ASP A 159 15.37 -20.39 -8.89
N PRO A 160 14.48 -20.76 -9.82
CA PRO A 160 13.16 -21.29 -9.48
C PRO A 160 13.24 -22.74 -9.02
N ALA A 161 13.68 -22.99 -7.80
CA ALA A 161 13.72 -24.30 -7.18
C ALA A 161 12.37 -24.66 -6.51
N GLY A 162 11.32 -24.86 -7.29
CA GLY A 162 10.03 -25.35 -6.80
C GLY A 162 9.20 -24.35 -6.00
N TYR A 163 8.17 -24.85 -5.30
CA TYR A 163 7.34 -24.05 -4.41
C TYR A 163 8.13 -23.59 -3.18
N ILE A 164 8.08 -22.32 -2.89
CA ILE A 164 8.72 -21.72 -1.72
C ILE A 164 7.67 -20.89 -0.98
N ASP A 165 7.58 -21.06 0.34
CA ASP A 165 6.72 -20.25 1.19
C ASP A 165 7.21 -18.78 1.26
N ILE A 166 6.32 -17.87 1.67
CA ILE A 166 6.62 -16.42 1.74
C ILE A 166 7.82 -16.14 2.67
N ALA A 167 7.98 -16.87 3.76
CA ALA A 167 9.09 -16.64 4.69
C ALA A 167 10.45 -16.95 4.05
N THR A 168 10.51 -17.97 3.21
CA THR A 168 11.70 -18.33 2.42
C THR A 168 11.92 -17.33 1.27
N LEU A 169 10.84 -16.94 0.57
CA LEU A 169 10.90 -15.97 -0.52
C LEU A 169 11.42 -14.60 -0.07
N SER A 170 11.08 -14.16 1.14
CA SER A 170 11.57 -12.87 1.68
C SER A 170 13.11 -12.79 1.77
N LYS A 171 13.81 -13.93 1.80
CA LYS A 171 15.27 -14.04 1.86
C LYS A 171 15.91 -14.39 0.51
N ALA A 172 15.10 -14.69 -0.49
CA ALA A 172 15.56 -15.12 -1.80
C ALA A 172 16.10 -13.95 -2.63
N LYS A 173 16.95 -14.28 -3.62
CA LYS A 173 17.46 -13.29 -4.57
C LYS A 173 16.51 -13.18 -5.77
N PHE A 174 16.02 -11.98 -5.98
CA PHE A 174 15.20 -11.64 -7.12
C PHE A 174 15.98 -10.77 -8.10
N LYS A 175 15.88 -11.09 -9.39
CA LYS A 175 16.48 -10.35 -10.48
C LYS A 175 15.45 -9.47 -11.16
N GLU A 176 15.76 -8.19 -11.34
CA GLU A 176 14.87 -7.26 -12.05
C GLU A 176 14.77 -7.67 -13.52
N VAL A 177 13.55 -7.90 -13.98
CA VAL A 177 13.22 -8.28 -15.38
C VAL A 177 12.48 -7.17 -16.10
N TYR A 178 11.91 -6.22 -15.36
CA TYR A 178 11.28 -5.02 -15.90
C TYR A 178 11.39 -3.84 -14.93
N SER A 179 11.59 -2.65 -15.48
CA SER A 179 11.47 -1.39 -14.77
C SER A 179 11.07 -0.28 -15.73
N GLY A 180 9.94 0.37 -15.48
CA GLY A 180 9.40 1.42 -16.34
C GLY A 180 8.19 2.11 -15.73
N ASN A 181 7.58 3.04 -16.46
CA ASN A 181 6.41 3.81 -16.04
C ASN A 181 5.10 3.36 -16.74
N SER A 182 5.14 2.21 -17.38
CA SER A 182 3.97 1.56 -17.99
C SER A 182 3.83 0.14 -17.47
N ILE A 183 2.67 -0.47 -17.67
CA ILE A 183 2.40 -1.86 -17.29
C ILE A 183 2.49 -2.72 -18.55
N PRO A 184 3.51 -3.60 -18.69
CA PRO A 184 3.54 -4.56 -19.78
C PRO A 184 2.34 -5.51 -19.71
N GLU A 185 1.88 -5.96 -20.86
CA GLU A 185 0.72 -6.86 -20.96
C GLU A 185 0.88 -8.12 -20.10
N ALA A 186 2.06 -8.72 -20.10
CA ALA A 186 2.39 -9.90 -19.30
C ALA A 186 2.14 -9.75 -17.78
N TYR A 187 2.13 -8.52 -17.26
CA TYR A 187 1.91 -8.23 -15.83
C TYR A 187 0.62 -7.44 -15.58
N SER A 188 -0.16 -7.16 -16.63
CA SER A 188 -1.33 -6.26 -16.55
C SER A 188 -2.43 -6.81 -15.64
N MET A 189 -2.70 -8.11 -15.72
CA MET A 189 -3.72 -8.77 -14.90
C MET A 189 -3.38 -8.64 -13.41
N GLU A 190 -2.15 -8.95 -13.03
CA GLU A 190 -1.71 -8.92 -11.65
C GLU A 190 -1.60 -7.49 -11.10
N ALA A 191 -1.01 -6.57 -11.87
CA ALA A 191 -0.92 -5.17 -11.48
C ALA A 191 -2.31 -4.53 -11.27
N ASN A 192 -3.27 -4.82 -12.15
CA ASN A 192 -4.64 -4.34 -12.01
C ASN A 192 -5.35 -5.01 -10.82
N ARG A 193 -5.15 -6.29 -10.59
CA ARG A 193 -5.66 -6.99 -9.41
C ARG A 193 -5.20 -6.31 -8.12
N CYS A 194 -3.90 -6.03 -7.99
CA CYS A 194 -3.35 -5.34 -6.83
C CYS A 194 -3.96 -3.94 -6.65
N LYS A 195 -4.10 -3.17 -7.73
CA LYS A 195 -4.74 -1.83 -7.68
C LYS A 195 -6.19 -1.90 -7.22
N GLU A 196 -6.96 -2.86 -7.70
CA GLU A 196 -8.35 -3.05 -7.27
C GLU A 196 -8.44 -3.52 -5.81
N ARG A 197 -7.52 -4.37 -5.36
CA ARG A 197 -7.46 -4.77 -3.95
C ARG A 197 -7.15 -3.58 -3.04
N ALA A 198 -6.23 -2.71 -3.43
CA ALA A 198 -5.94 -1.49 -2.69
C ALA A 198 -7.20 -0.63 -2.46
N LYS A 199 -8.03 -0.43 -3.50
CA LYS A 199 -9.30 0.29 -3.38
C LYS A 199 -10.29 -0.43 -2.45
N ARG A 200 -10.36 -1.77 -2.54
CA ARG A 200 -11.25 -2.57 -1.67
C ARG A 200 -10.84 -2.46 -0.21
N PHE A 201 -9.54 -2.50 0.11
CA PHE A 201 -9.08 -2.35 1.49
C PHE A 201 -9.41 -0.97 2.05
N LEU A 202 -9.25 0.08 1.25
CA LEU A 202 -9.68 1.43 1.67
C LEU A 202 -11.17 1.50 1.94
N GLY A 203 -12.00 0.92 1.06
CA GLY A 203 -13.45 0.87 1.27
C GLY A 203 -13.85 0.06 2.50
N LEU A 204 -13.19 -1.10 2.71
CA LEU A 204 -13.41 -1.93 3.89
C LEU A 204 -13.00 -1.21 5.17
N PHE A 205 -11.82 -0.57 5.18
CA PHE A 205 -11.35 0.22 6.31
C PHE A 205 -12.38 1.28 6.72
N LYS A 206 -12.82 2.11 5.78
CA LYS A 206 -13.82 3.14 6.03
C LYS A 206 -15.12 2.57 6.60
N SER A 207 -15.61 1.46 6.04
CA SER A 207 -16.82 0.82 6.53
C SER A 207 -16.67 0.25 7.95
N ILE A 208 -15.50 -0.24 8.33
CA ILE A 208 -15.26 -0.72 9.69
C ILE A 208 -15.13 0.47 10.64
N ASP A 209 -14.35 1.47 10.27
CA ASP A 209 -14.09 2.65 11.07
C ASP A 209 -15.38 3.40 11.42
N GLU A 210 -16.22 3.67 10.42
CA GLU A 210 -17.54 4.30 10.60
C GLU A 210 -18.49 3.54 11.55
N ASN A 211 -18.28 2.22 11.73
CA ASN A 211 -19.16 1.37 12.55
C ASN A 211 -18.55 0.94 13.90
N THR A 212 -17.27 1.25 14.15
CA THR A 212 -16.59 0.77 15.37
C THR A 212 -16.81 1.69 16.57
N TYR A 213 -17.10 2.96 16.33
CA TYR A 213 -17.32 3.99 17.37
C TYR A 213 -18.80 4.39 17.57
N LEU A 214 -19.71 3.54 17.19
CA LEU A 214 -21.15 3.75 17.40
C LEU A 214 -21.58 3.43 18.84
#